data_31552d58c095f5226182e3d8a4096be0
#
_entry.id   31552d58c095f5226182e3d8a4096be0
#
_cell.length_a   1.000
_cell.length_b   1.000
_cell.length_c   1.000
_cell.angle_alpha   90.00
_cell.angle_beta   90.00
_cell.angle_gamma   90.00
#
_symmetry.space_group_name_H-M   'P 1'
#
loop_
_entity.id
_entity.type
_entity.pdbx_description
1 polymer ?
#
loop_
_entity_poly.entity_id
_entity_poly.type
_entity_poly.pdbx_seq_one_letter_code
_entity_poly.pdbx_strand_id
1 'polypeptide(L)'
;ENVYKRQFLNNKQGLVDIEQTEEAMQKIMDQYAGGISTDYQYNEARLELADEKIKFLEQSIDNLAAQDADDLLRIYEIRERLTVCRSVIAHLKARKETRWHSFAENMDYPAKSDDWLKYVNSRKENGKIKIIIRDLVRGGDSYEHSDK
;
A
#
# COMPACT_ATOMS: atom_id res chain seq x y z
N GLU A 1 16.21 -16.78 -7.75
CA GLU A 1 14.96 -17.27 -8.40
C GLU A 1 14.60 -18.69 -7.99
N ASN A 2 15.57 -19.60 -7.88
CA ASN A 2 15.32 -21.02 -7.54
C ASN A 2 15.02 -21.27 -6.05
N VAL A 3 15.46 -20.43 -5.12
CA VAL A 3 15.30 -20.64 -3.67
C VAL A 3 13.84 -20.41 -3.26
N TYR A 4 13.19 -19.37 -3.77
CA TYR A 4 11.78 -19.07 -3.46
C TYR A 4 10.82 -20.11 -4.07
N LYS A 5 11.09 -20.60 -5.28
CA LYS A 5 10.31 -21.70 -5.87
C LYS A 5 10.30 -22.95 -4.99
N ARG A 6 11.45 -23.33 -4.42
CA ARG A 6 11.55 -24.50 -3.55
C ARG A 6 10.83 -24.30 -2.22
N GLN A 7 10.83 -23.09 -1.66
CA GLN A 7 10.18 -22.79 -0.40
C GLN A 7 8.67 -23.00 -0.49
N PHE A 8 8.00 -22.41 -1.47
CA PHE A 8 6.55 -22.48 -1.60
C PHE A 8 6.04 -23.83 -2.10
N LEU A 9 6.73 -24.45 -3.07
CA LEU A 9 6.33 -25.75 -3.61
C LEU A 9 6.60 -26.94 -2.67
N ASN A 10 7.53 -26.79 -1.72
CA ASN A 10 7.82 -27.82 -0.73
C ASN A 10 7.09 -27.62 0.59
N ASN A 11 6.39 -26.50 0.78
CA ASN A 11 5.62 -26.23 1.99
C ASN A 11 4.30 -27.03 1.95
N LYS A 12 4.35 -28.30 2.33
CA LYS A 12 3.19 -29.21 2.30
C LYS A 12 2.11 -28.91 3.35
N GLN A 13 2.36 -27.98 4.26
CA GLN A 13 1.44 -27.56 5.32
C GLN A 13 1.31 -26.05 5.34
N GLY A 14 0.82 -25.46 4.24
CA GLY A 14 0.42 -24.05 4.26
C GLY A 14 -0.64 -23.82 5.34
N LEU A 15 -0.28 -23.11 6.40
CA LEU A 15 -1.19 -22.77 7.50
C LEU A 15 -2.23 -21.71 7.09
N VAL A 16 -2.01 -21.05 5.95
CA VAL A 16 -2.87 -19.99 5.43
C VAL A 16 -3.11 -20.23 3.94
N ASP A 17 -4.35 -20.08 3.51
CA ASP A 17 -4.74 -20.20 2.12
C ASP A 17 -4.41 -18.91 1.36
N ILE A 18 -3.98 -19.05 0.11
CA ILE A 18 -3.70 -17.94 -0.81
C ILE A 18 -4.93 -17.04 -0.96
N GLU A 19 -6.10 -17.64 -1.15
CA GLU A 19 -7.37 -16.95 -1.33
C GLU A 19 -7.78 -16.16 -0.08
N GLN A 20 -7.62 -16.74 1.10
CA GLN A 20 -7.87 -16.07 2.37
C GLN A 20 -6.93 -14.88 2.59
N THR A 21 -5.67 -14.98 2.17
CA THR A 21 -4.70 -13.88 2.27
C THR A 21 -5.11 -12.71 1.35
N GLU A 22 -5.52 -13.01 0.13
CA GLU A 22 -6.00 -12.00 -0.82
C GLU A 22 -7.27 -11.31 -0.30
N GLU A 23 -8.23 -12.08 0.19
CA GLU A 23 -9.46 -11.55 0.78
C GLU A 23 -9.19 -10.69 2.02
N ALA A 24 -8.27 -11.12 2.89
CA ALA A 24 -7.87 -10.34 4.07
C ALA A 24 -7.24 -9.00 3.66
N MET A 25 -6.36 -8.99 2.66
CA MET A 25 -5.77 -7.76 2.13
C MET A 25 -6.83 -6.78 1.62
N GLN A 26 -7.80 -7.27 0.84
CA GLN A 26 -8.88 -6.45 0.30
C GLN A 26 -9.75 -5.87 1.43
N LYS A 27 -10.13 -6.69 2.42
CA LYS A 27 -10.92 -6.24 3.57
C LYS A 27 -10.20 -5.19 4.42
N ILE A 28 -8.89 -5.34 4.63
CA ILE A 28 -8.10 -4.34 5.37
C ILE A 28 -8.15 -2.99 4.66
N MET A 29 -7.91 -2.97 3.36
CA MET A 29 -7.93 -1.72 2.60
C MET A 29 -9.33 -1.10 2.56
N ASP A 30 -10.37 -1.91 2.38
CA ASP A 30 -11.75 -1.43 2.34
C ASP A 30 -12.20 -0.85 3.69
N GLN A 31 -11.90 -1.51 4.79
CA GLN A 31 -12.38 -1.11 6.12
C GLN A 31 -11.55 -0.03 6.80
N TYR A 32 -10.26 0.08 6.50
CA TYR A 32 -9.35 0.96 7.25
C TYR A 32 -8.68 2.04 6.40
N ALA A 33 -8.63 1.89 5.08
CA ALA A 33 -7.92 2.82 4.20
C ALA A 33 -8.85 3.55 3.21
N GLY A 34 -10.08 3.84 3.61
CA GLY A 34 -11.00 4.64 2.82
C GLY A 34 -11.65 3.89 1.65
N GLY A 35 -12.06 2.64 1.88
CA GLY A 35 -12.80 1.86 0.89
C GLY A 35 -14.28 2.21 0.81
N ILE A 36 -14.97 1.51 -0.09
CA ILE A 36 -16.40 1.73 -0.38
C ILE A 36 -17.27 1.47 0.85
N SER A 37 -16.95 0.45 1.67
CA SER A 37 -17.72 0.10 2.87
C SER A 37 -17.72 1.18 3.94
N THR A 38 -16.80 2.14 3.86
CA THR A 38 -16.66 3.27 4.78
C THR A 38 -16.94 4.62 4.14
N ASP A 39 -17.64 4.65 3.00
CA ASP A 39 -17.90 5.86 2.23
C ASP A 39 -16.62 6.66 1.93
N TYR A 40 -15.52 5.94 1.63
CA TYR A 40 -14.18 6.49 1.37
C TYR A 40 -13.57 7.28 2.54
N GLN A 41 -14.10 7.11 3.76
CA GLN A 41 -13.65 7.79 4.96
C GLN A 41 -12.46 7.06 5.61
N TYR A 42 -11.49 7.83 6.06
CA TYR A 42 -10.33 7.36 6.81
C TYR A 42 -9.83 8.43 7.79
N ASN A 43 -9.06 8.00 8.75
CA ASN A 43 -8.31 8.85 9.66
C ASN A 43 -6.95 8.22 9.95
N GLU A 44 -6.05 8.95 10.62
CA GLU A 44 -4.69 8.48 10.91
C GLU A 44 -4.69 7.18 11.74
N ALA A 45 -5.55 7.08 12.75
CA ALA A 45 -5.62 5.90 13.61
C ALA A 45 -6.03 4.63 12.82
N ARG A 46 -7.01 4.74 11.91
CA ARG A 46 -7.40 3.64 11.02
C ARG A 46 -6.29 3.26 10.05
N LEU A 47 -5.59 4.25 9.48
CA LEU A 47 -4.47 4.01 8.58
C LEU A 47 -3.30 3.33 9.28
N GLU A 48 -3.05 3.61 10.55
CA GLU A 48 -2.05 2.90 11.36
C GLU A 48 -2.43 1.43 11.54
N LEU A 49 -3.68 1.14 11.89
CA LEU A 49 -4.19 -0.22 11.97
C LEU A 49 -4.09 -0.95 10.61
N ALA A 50 -4.40 -0.27 9.49
CA ALA A 50 -4.23 -0.84 8.17
C ALA A 50 -2.77 -1.23 7.91
N ASP A 51 -1.81 -0.33 8.19
CA ASP A 51 -0.37 -0.58 7.99
C ASP A 51 0.13 -1.76 8.83
N GLU A 52 -0.28 -1.84 10.10
CA GLU A 52 0.07 -2.97 10.99
C GLU A 52 -0.48 -4.30 10.45
N LYS A 53 -1.75 -4.32 10.03
CA LYS A 53 -2.39 -5.52 9.49
C LYS A 53 -1.77 -5.96 8.16
N ILE A 54 -1.44 -5.03 7.26
CA ILE A 54 -0.76 -5.33 5.99
C ILE A 54 0.66 -5.86 6.25
N LYS A 55 1.41 -5.29 7.20
CA LYS A 55 2.71 -5.82 7.62
C LYS A 55 2.62 -7.25 8.15
N PHE A 56 1.58 -7.54 8.93
CA PHE A 56 1.34 -8.90 9.41
C PHE A 56 1.10 -9.88 8.24
N LEU A 57 0.30 -9.50 7.24
CA LEU A 57 0.12 -10.31 6.04
C LEU A 57 1.42 -10.48 5.25
N GLU A 58 2.24 -9.43 5.10
CA GLU A 58 3.56 -9.54 4.45
C GLU A 58 4.44 -10.58 5.14
N GLN A 59 4.46 -10.60 6.47
CA GLN A 59 5.23 -11.59 7.24
C GLN A 59 4.67 -13.00 7.11
N SER A 60 3.37 -13.15 6.92
CA SER A 60 2.71 -14.45 6.81
C SER A 60 2.83 -15.07 5.42
N ILE A 61 3.22 -14.32 4.40
CA ILE A 61 3.38 -14.82 3.02
C ILE A 61 4.32 -16.02 2.94
N ASP A 62 5.40 -16.01 3.73
CA ASP A 62 6.38 -17.10 3.72
C ASP A 62 5.80 -18.44 4.22
N ASN A 63 4.61 -18.42 4.85
CA ASN A 63 3.88 -19.60 5.28
C ASN A 63 2.87 -20.13 4.26
N LEU A 64 2.72 -19.47 3.11
CA LEU A 64 1.86 -19.93 2.03
C LEU A 64 2.48 -21.14 1.33
N ALA A 65 1.63 -22.00 0.78
CA ALA A 65 2.02 -23.13 -0.02
C ALA A 65 1.47 -22.99 -1.45
N ALA A 66 2.30 -23.26 -2.45
CA ALA A 66 1.90 -23.36 -3.84
C ALA A 66 1.80 -24.84 -4.24
N GLN A 67 0.68 -25.23 -4.82
CA GLN A 67 0.49 -26.60 -5.35
C GLN A 67 1.04 -26.71 -6.77
N ASP A 68 1.00 -25.64 -7.52
CA ASP A 68 1.42 -25.55 -8.90
C ASP A 68 2.05 -24.20 -9.25
N ALA A 69 2.31 -23.96 -10.53
CA ALA A 69 2.90 -22.72 -11.02
C ALA A 69 1.94 -21.53 -10.93
N ASP A 70 0.63 -21.77 -11.05
CA ASP A 70 -0.38 -20.72 -10.98
C ASP A 70 -0.52 -20.21 -9.54
N ASP A 71 -0.53 -21.08 -8.55
CA ASP A 71 -0.48 -20.71 -7.14
C ASP A 71 0.79 -19.93 -6.80
N LEU A 72 1.93 -20.35 -7.34
CA LEU A 72 3.20 -19.64 -7.16
C LEU A 72 3.11 -18.21 -7.72
N LEU A 73 2.53 -18.04 -8.89
CA LEU A 73 2.31 -16.72 -9.50
C LEU A 73 1.40 -15.86 -8.63
N ARG A 74 0.29 -16.40 -8.14
CA ARG A 74 -0.63 -15.70 -7.23
C ARG A 74 0.06 -15.22 -5.94
N ILE A 75 0.94 -16.04 -5.35
CA ILE A 75 1.73 -15.64 -4.17
C ILE A 75 2.61 -14.42 -4.49
N TYR A 76 3.28 -14.40 -5.65
CA TYR A 76 4.07 -13.25 -6.06
C TYR A 76 3.22 -12.00 -6.29
N GLU A 77 2.06 -12.15 -6.93
CA GLU A 77 1.12 -11.04 -7.15
C GLU A 77 0.61 -10.46 -5.83
N ILE A 78 0.27 -11.29 -4.85
CA ILE A 78 -0.16 -10.84 -3.52
C ILE A 78 0.97 -10.05 -2.84
N ARG A 79 2.21 -10.54 -2.91
CA ARG A 79 3.38 -9.84 -2.35
C ARG A 79 3.55 -8.44 -2.93
N GLU A 80 3.42 -8.31 -4.25
CA GLU A 80 3.49 -7.01 -4.91
C GLU A 80 2.32 -6.10 -4.51
N ARG A 81 1.09 -6.64 -4.48
CA ARG A 81 -0.10 -5.90 -4.05
C ARG A 81 0.01 -5.41 -2.60
N LEU A 82 0.55 -6.20 -1.68
CA LEU A 82 0.78 -5.74 -0.29
C LEU A 82 1.76 -4.57 -0.24
N THR A 83 2.80 -4.57 -1.07
CA THR A 83 3.70 -3.41 -1.21
C THR A 83 2.96 -2.18 -1.72
N VAL A 84 2.05 -2.34 -2.70
CA VAL A 84 1.18 -1.25 -3.19
C VAL A 84 0.25 -0.75 -2.09
N CYS A 85 -0.39 -1.64 -1.33
CA CYS A 85 -1.26 -1.27 -0.20
C CYS A 85 -0.50 -0.40 0.82
N ARG A 86 0.71 -0.78 1.19
CA ARG A 86 1.55 0.02 2.10
C ARG A 86 1.90 1.39 1.51
N SER A 87 2.16 1.46 0.21
CA SER A 87 2.41 2.73 -0.47
C SER A 87 1.17 3.63 -0.43
N VAL A 88 -0.02 3.08 -0.72
CA VAL A 88 -1.29 3.82 -0.64
C VAL A 88 -1.52 4.36 0.77
N ILE A 89 -1.39 3.51 1.80
CA ILE A 89 -1.55 3.91 3.20
C ILE A 89 -0.57 5.06 3.55
N ALA A 90 0.69 4.95 3.14
CA ALA A 90 1.70 5.98 3.40
C ALA A 90 1.34 7.32 2.73
N HIS A 91 0.81 7.29 1.51
CA HIS A 91 0.35 8.49 0.80
C HIS A 91 -0.86 9.13 1.48
N LEU A 92 -1.86 8.32 1.88
CA LEU A 92 -3.03 8.81 2.60
C LEU A 92 -2.65 9.44 3.96
N LYS A 93 -1.70 8.85 4.69
CA LYS A 93 -1.17 9.42 5.94
C LYS A 93 -0.41 10.72 5.72
N ALA A 94 0.34 10.83 4.63
CA ALA A 94 1.19 11.98 4.37
C ALA A 94 0.39 13.24 4.04
N ARG A 95 -0.70 13.12 3.28
CA ARG A 95 -1.49 14.26 2.81
C ARG A 95 -2.51 14.71 3.85
N LYS A 96 -2.30 15.88 4.44
CA LYS A 96 -3.12 16.46 5.52
C LYS A 96 -4.21 17.40 4.96
N GLU A 97 -5.00 16.89 4.02
CA GLU A 97 -6.15 17.59 3.42
C GLU A 97 -7.15 16.60 2.81
N THR A 98 -8.35 17.07 2.48
CA THR A 98 -9.31 16.38 1.61
C THR A 98 -9.47 17.20 0.32
N ARG A 99 -9.01 16.66 -0.80
CA ARG A 99 -9.07 17.33 -2.10
C ARG A 99 -10.10 16.69 -3.04
N TRP A 100 -10.26 15.38 -2.94
CA TRP A 100 -11.12 14.57 -3.79
C TRP A 100 -12.29 14.02 -2.98
N HIS A 101 -13.25 14.90 -2.65
CA HIS A 101 -14.49 14.49 -1.99
C HIS A 101 -15.18 13.37 -2.80
N SER A 102 -15.82 12.44 -2.08
CA SER A 102 -16.43 11.23 -2.62
C SER A 102 -15.47 10.16 -3.17
N PHE A 103 -14.15 10.36 -3.04
CA PHE A 103 -13.14 9.37 -3.40
C PHE A 103 -12.10 9.14 -2.31
N ALA A 104 -11.83 10.17 -1.48
CA ALA A 104 -10.89 10.11 -0.36
C ALA A 104 -11.28 11.17 0.67
N GLU A 105 -11.92 10.74 1.75
CA GLU A 105 -12.44 11.62 2.81
C GLU A 105 -11.56 11.48 4.05
N ASN A 106 -10.59 12.39 4.20
CA ASN A 106 -9.74 12.44 5.38
C ASN A 106 -10.51 13.10 6.53
N MET A 107 -10.93 12.31 7.52
CA MET A 107 -11.74 12.78 8.63
C MET A 107 -10.98 13.68 9.62
N ASP A 108 -9.64 13.57 9.67
CA ASP A 108 -8.80 14.45 10.49
C ASP A 108 -8.55 15.80 9.80
N TYR A 109 -8.61 15.85 8.46
CA TYR A 109 -8.39 17.05 7.65
C TYR A 109 -9.45 17.14 6.54
N PRO A 110 -10.69 17.49 6.87
CA PRO A 110 -11.80 17.45 5.92
C PRO A 110 -11.78 18.58 4.87
N ALA A 111 -10.99 19.63 5.09
CA ALA A 111 -10.89 20.76 4.19
C ALA A 111 -9.74 20.61 3.17
N LYS A 112 -9.94 21.19 1.99
CA LYS A 112 -8.88 21.41 1.02
C LYS A 112 -7.92 22.49 1.52
N SER A 113 -6.61 22.29 1.32
CA SER A 113 -5.58 23.28 1.69
C SER A 113 -4.65 23.57 0.52
N ASP A 114 -4.37 24.85 0.28
CA ASP A 114 -3.41 25.27 -0.75
C ASP A 114 -1.96 24.96 -0.38
N ASP A 115 -1.66 24.75 0.90
CA ASP A 115 -0.35 24.25 1.36
C ASP A 115 -0.03 22.87 0.81
N TRP A 116 -1.06 22.12 0.38
CA TRP A 116 -0.95 20.81 -0.24
C TRP A 116 -1.02 20.80 -1.77
N LEU A 117 -0.82 21.96 -2.41
CA LEU A 117 -0.51 22.05 -3.86
C LEU A 117 0.91 21.53 -4.12
N LYS A 118 1.12 20.24 -3.83
CA LYS A 118 2.41 19.55 -3.87
C LYS A 118 2.26 18.13 -4.43
N TYR A 119 3.34 17.60 -4.99
CA TYR A 119 3.44 16.19 -5.29
C TYR A 119 3.81 15.42 -4.04
N VAL A 120 3.08 14.33 -3.77
CA VAL A 120 3.44 13.33 -2.78
C VAL A 120 3.91 12.11 -3.54
N ASN A 121 5.18 11.79 -3.44
CA ASN A 121 5.81 10.64 -4.07
C ASN A 121 6.27 9.67 -2.99
N SER A 122 6.52 8.43 -3.37
CA SER A 122 7.12 7.45 -2.47
C SER A 122 8.18 6.62 -3.20
N ARG A 123 9.11 6.09 -2.41
CA ARG A 123 10.05 5.06 -2.86
C ARG A 123 10.26 4.04 -1.75
N LYS A 124 10.60 2.81 -2.12
CA LYS A 124 10.96 1.76 -1.17
C LYS A 124 12.47 1.81 -0.91
N GLU A 125 12.84 2.02 0.34
CA GLU A 125 14.23 2.01 0.82
C GLU A 125 14.34 1.06 2.01
N ASN A 126 15.22 0.07 1.94
CA ASN A 126 15.46 -0.88 3.04
C ASN A 126 14.17 -1.49 3.61
N GLY A 127 13.24 -1.89 2.74
CA GLY A 127 11.95 -2.46 3.12
C GLY A 127 10.91 -1.48 3.69
N LYS A 128 11.25 -0.18 3.76
CA LYS A 128 10.34 0.89 4.23
C LYS A 128 9.88 1.75 3.08
N ILE A 129 8.64 2.23 3.17
CA ILE A 129 8.11 3.25 2.25
C ILE A 129 8.52 4.62 2.77
N LYS A 130 9.31 5.35 1.97
CA LYS A 130 9.72 6.72 2.24
C LYS A 130 8.90 7.68 1.40
N ILE A 131 8.23 8.63 2.06
CA ILE A 131 7.49 9.71 1.40
C ILE A 131 8.43 10.86 1.06
N ILE A 132 8.23 11.41 -0.15
CA ILE A 132 8.97 12.55 -0.68
C ILE A 132 7.95 13.58 -1.15
N ILE A 133 7.93 14.75 -0.52
CA ILE A 133 7.05 15.87 -0.88
C ILE A 133 7.84 16.84 -1.75
N ARG A 134 7.28 17.19 -2.92
CA ARG A 134 7.91 18.14 -3.87
C ARG A 134 6.90 19.19 -4.28
N ASP A 135 7.41 20.40 -4.55
CA ASP A 135 6.60 21.47 -5.06
C ASP A 135 6.11 21.18 -6.49
N LEU A 136 4.96 21.74 -6.84
CA LEU A 136 4.45 21.66 -8.21
C LEU A 136 5.37 22.47 -9.14
N VAL A 137 5.72 21.87 -10.27
CA VAL A 137 6.37 22.59 -11.37
C VAL A 137 5.31 23.41 -12.08
N ARG A 138 5.48 24.75 -12.09
CA ARG A 138 4.61 25.66 -12.84
C ARG A 138 5.16 25.78 -14.25
N GLY A 139 4.27 25.78 -15.26
CA GLY A 139 4.69 25.98 -16.65
C GLY A 139 5.42 27.32 -16.81
N GLY A 140 6.68 27.25 -17.22
CA GLY A 140 7.59 28.40 -17.33
C GLY A 140 8.86 28.30 -16.47
N ASP A 141 8.88 27.41 -15.48
CA ASP A 141 10.08 27.14 -14.70
C ASP A 141 11.06 26.31 -15.54
N SER A 142 12.26 26.80 -15.77
CA SER A 142 13.31 26.03 -16.43
C SER A 142 13.69 24.83 -15.57
N TYR A 143 13.59 23.63 -16.14
CA TYR A 143 14.10 22.42 -15.52
C TYR A 143 15.63 22.48 -15.50
N GLU A 144 16.22 22.82 -14.39
CA GLU A 144 17.64 22.50 -14.17
C GLU A 144 17.71 21.05 -13.67
N HIS A 145 18.10 20.15 -14.55
CA HIS A 145 18.56 18.82 -14.16
C HIS A 145 19.80 18.99 -13.26
N SER A 146 19.62 18.95 -11.96
CA SER A 146 20.75 18.71 -11.07
C SER A 146 21.04 17.22 -11.06
N ASP A 147 21.90 16.78 -11.97
CA ASP A 147 22.60 15.50 -11.85
C ASP A 147 23.51 15.57 -10.61
N LYS A 148 23.06 14.95 -9.50
CA LYS A 148 23.94 14.53 -8.40
C LYS A 148 23.38 13.30 -7.73
#